data_db73f2704164668eda3128f756f25740
#
_entry.id   db73f2704164668eda3128f756f25740
#
_cell.length_a   1.000
_cell.length_b   1.000
_cell.length_c   1.000
_cell.angle_alpha   90.00
_cell.angle_beta   90.00
_cell.angle_gamma   90.00
#
_symmetry.space_group_name_H-M   'P 1'
#
loop_
_entity.id
_entity.type
_entity.pdbx_description
1 polymer ?
#
loop_
_entity_poly.entity_id
_entity_poly.type
_entity_poly.pdbx_seq_one_letter_code
_entity_poly.pdbx_strand_id
1 'polypeptide(L)'
;MDFRPTREQDALRAGMRQLLEARAGRDALRAEVDRPRVDRALWRALGDAGFFALRLPENEGGVGLGLADAALVFEEAGRALVPGPLVATHLAAGTVRGAAAGESVVTRVDGPLVTWLDEADHVQGDTRDAVPVRSVDPLTPLHRTRATRTQVPEAVLLAAAEQLGSAARTTELAVQHAKDRQQFGQPIGAFQAVKHLCADMLVRTEVARAAVYAAAVTEDPLEIAGAKLLADEAAVRGARDCLQVYGGMGFTWEADVHLHLKRAWVRAEQWQSARQATEILARAL
;
A
#
# COMPACT_ATOMS: atom_id res chain seq x y z
N MET A 1 20.15 9.58 14.79
CA MET A 1 19.31 9.81 13.60
C MET A 1 17.97 10.36 14.06
N ASP A 2 17.39 11.32 13.34
CA ASP A 2 16.00 11.75 13.56
C ASP A 2 15.12 11.08 12.49
N PHE A 3 14.14 10.28 12.91
CA PHE A 3 13.24 9.56 12.03
C PHE A 3 11.90 10.28 11.84
N ARG A 4 11.78 11.50 12.37
CA ARG A 4 10.58 12.32 12.16
C ARG A 4 10.65 13.02 10.82
N PRO A 5 9.53 13.05 10.06
CA PRO A 5 9.47 13.78 8.80
C PRO A 5 9.85 15.25 8.97
N THR A 6 10.55 15.80 7.99
CA THR A 6 10.82 17.24 7.89
C THR A 6 9.56 18.00 7.46
N ARG A 7 9.61 19.33 7.50
CA ARG A 7 8.49 20.16 7.01
C ARG A 7 8.23 19.96 5.51
N GLU A 8 9.29 19.78 4.73
CA GLU A 8 9.22 19.50 3.30
C GLU A 8 8.57 18.13 3.03
N GLN A 9 8.94 17.13 3.81
CA GLN A 9 8.35 15.79 3.74
C GLN A 9 6.86 15.79 4.14
N ASP A 10 6.51 16.55 5.18
CA ASP A 10 5.10 16.72 5.56
C ASP A 10 4.30 17.47 4.47
N ALA A 11 4.90 18.45 3.81
CA ALA A 11 4.27 19.14 2.68
C ALA A 11 4.10 18.23 1.46
N LEU A 12 5.11 17.42 1.13
CA LEU A 12 5.04 16.41 0.06
C LEU A 12 3.92 15.41 0.31
N ARG A 13 3.85 14.85 1.53
CA ARG A 13 2.80 13.93 1.95
C ARG A 13 1.40 14.56 1.86
N ALA A 14 1.25 15.79 2.36
CA ALA A 14 -0.01 16.53 2.31
C ALA A 14 -0.47 16.81 0.87
N GLY A 15 0.45 17.21 -0.01
CA GLY A 15 0.17 17.43 -1.44
C GLY A 15 -0.29 16.16 -2.14
N MET A 16 0.38 15.01 -1.88
CA MET A 16 -0.03 13.73 -2.44
C MET A 16 -1.42 13.31 -1.92
N ARG A 17 -1.68 13.46 -0.63
CA ARG A 17 -3.00 13.18 -0.05
C ARG A 17 -4.09 14.01 -0.73
N GLN A 18 -3.88 15.31 -0.90
CA GLN A 18 -4.84 16.20 -1.56
C GLN A 18 -5.11 15.76 -3.01
N LEU A 19 -4.07 15.40 -3.77
CA LEU A 19 -4.21 14.89 -5.13
C LEU A 19 -5.06 13.60 -5.16
N LEU A 20 -4.78 12.66 -4.27
CA LEU A 20 -5.48 11.38 -4.20
C LEU A 20 -6.92 11.53 -3.72
N GLU A 21 -7.21 12.41 -2.75
CA GLU A 21 -8.58 12.72 -2.33
C GLU A 21 -9.39 13.32 -3.46
N ALA A 22 -8.78 14.15 -4.30
CA ALA A 22 -9.44 14.77 -5.45
C ALA A 22 -9.68 13.81 -6.62
N ARG A 23 -8.80 12.83 -6.83
CA ARG A 23 -8.78 11.99 -8.04
C ARG A 23 -9.13 10.52 -7.81
N ALA A 24 -8.85 9.98 -6.63
CA ALA A 24 -9.05 8.58 -6.25
C ALA A 24 -10.05 8.46 -5.10
N GLY A 25 -11.10 9.29 -5.11
CA GLY A 25 -12.14 9.27 -4.09
C GLY A 25 -12.98 7.98 -4.11
N ARG A 26 -13.87 7.86 -3.13
CA ARG A 26 -14.70 6.66 -2.90
C ARG A 26 -15.47 6.20 -4.15
N ASP A 27 -16.06 7.12 -4.90
CA ASP A 27 -16.87 6.77 -6.06
C ASP A 27 -16.02 6.21 -7.20
N ALA A 28 -14.82 6.76 -7.41
CA ALA A 28 -13.84 6.24 -8.37
C ALA A 28 -13.38 4.82 -7.96
N LEU A 29 -13.06 4.61 -6.68
CA LEU A 29 -12.70 3.30 -6.15
C LEU A 29 -13.81 2.26 -6.34
N ARG A 30 -15.06 2.64 -6.09
CA ARG A 30 -16.24 1.79 -6.26
C ARG A 30 -16.50 1.40 -7.71
N ALA A 31 -16.28 2.31 -8.65
CA ALA A 31 -16.44 2.05 -10.08
C ALA A 31 -15.48 0.95 -10.59
N GLU A 32 -14.31 0.79 -9.94
CA GLU A 32 -13.32 -0.20 -10.33
C GLU A 32 -13.55 -1.60 -9.72
N VAL A 33 -14.46 -1.76 -8.75
CA VAL A 33 -14.71 -3.05 -8.08
C VAL A 33 -15.22 -4.12 -9.03
N ASP A 34 -16.13 -3.77 -9.94
CA ASP A 34 -16.74 -4.74 -10.88
C ASP A 34 -15.83 -5.03 -12.08
N ARG A 35 -15.00 -4.08 -12.45
CA ARG A 35 -14.08 -4.18 -13.58
C ARG A 35 -12.79 -3.43 -13.30
N PRO A 36 -11.87 -4.05 -12.56
CA PRO A 36 -10.63 -3.39 -12.16
C PRO A 36 -9.79 -3.01 -13.39
N ARG A 37 -9.47 -1.73 -13.48
CA ARG A 37 -8.63 -1.14 -14.54
C ARG A 37 -7.65 -0.17 -13.93
N VAL A 38 -6.58 0.12 -14.65
CA VAL A 38 -5.72 1.26 -14.34
C VAL A 38 -6.36 2.51 -14.92
N ASP A 39 -6.80 3.43 -14.07
CA ASP A 39 -7.23 4.76 -14.49
C ASP A 39 -6.04 5.53 -15.08
N ARG A 40 -6.00 5.65 -16.39
CA ARG A 40 -4.90 6.29 -17.12
C ARG A 40 -4.82 7.80 -16.85
N ALA A 41 -5.93 8.45 -16.51
CA ALA A 41 -5.93 9.85 -16.15
C ALA A 41 -5.31 10.06 -14.75
N LEU A 42 -5.66 9.22 -13.78
CA LEU A 42 -5.00 9.20 -12.48
C LEU A 42 -3.52 8.85 -12.61
N TRP A 43 -3.18 7.84 -13.44
CA TRP A 43 -1.80 7.41 -13.64
C TRP A 43 -0.90 8.53 -14.17
N ARG A 44 -1.41 9.28 -15.16
CA ARG A 44 -0.73 10.48 -15.70
C ARG A 44 -0.63 11.59 -14.65
N ALA A 45 -1.70 11.84 -13.88
CA ALA A 45 -1.65 12.84 -12.82
C ALA A 45 -0.64 12.49 -11.70
N LEU A 46 -0.46 11.20 -11.40
CA LEU A 46 0.60 10.73 -10.51
C LEU A 46 1.99 10.98 -11.12
N GLY A 47 2.18 10.70 -12.41
CA GLY A 47 3.41 10.99 -13.13
C GLY A 47 3.74 12.49 -13.14
N ASP A 48 2.74 13.34 -13.46
CA ASP A 48 2.88 14.80 -13.45
C ASP A 48 3.26 15.35 -12.06
N ALA A 49 2.81 14.67 -11.00
CA ALA A 49 3.18 14.99 -9.61
C ALA A 49 4.54 14.39 -9.20
N GLY A 50 5.25 13.71 -10.10
CA GLY A 50 6.56 13.11 -9.84
C GLY A 50 6.52 11.78 -9.08
N PHE A 51 5.34 11.18 -8.84
CA PHE A 51 5.18 9.97 -8.03
C PHE A 51 6.08 8.82 -8.48
N PHE A 52 6.16 8.56 -9.79
CA PHE A 52 6.98 7.46 -10.30
C PHE A 52 8.46 7.83 -10.41
N ALA A 53 8.80 9.12 -10.47
CA ALA A 53 10.14 9.62 -10.67
C ALA A 53 10.82 10.14 -9.39
N LEU A 54 10.25 9.88 -8.21
CA LEU A 54 10.72 10.42 -6.92
C LEU A 54 12.21 10.18 -6.72
N ARG A 55 12.69 8.97 -6.94
CA ARG A 55 14.09 8.55 -6.73
C ARG A 55 14.97 8.66 -7.98
N LEU A 56 14.38 8.92 -9.13
CA LEU A 56 15.15 9.13 -10.36
C LEU A 56 15.96 10.42 -10.22
N PRO A 57 17.27 10.44 -10.59
CA PRO A 57 18.08 11.63 -10.52
C PRO A 57 17.52 12.78 -11.39
N GLU A 58 17.74 14.02 -10.97
CA GLU A 58 17.26 15.21 -11.70
C GLU A 58 17.81 15.28 -13.14
N ASN A 59 19.07 14.89 -13.35
CA ASN A 59 19.69 14.83 -14.68
C ASN A 59 19.07 13.76 -15.60
N GLU A 60 18.26 12.85 -15.05
CA GLU A 60 17.48 11.85 -15.78
C GLU A 60 15.99 12.21 -15.85
N GLY A 61 15.64 13.43 -15.47
CA GLY A 61 14.26 13.93 -15.47
C GLY A 61 13.43 13.52 -14.25
N GLY A 62 14.09 13.12 -13.17
CA GLY A 62 13.46 12.77 -11.91
C GLY A 62 13.44 13.90 -10.89
N VAL A 63 13.05 13.57 -9.66
CA VAL A 63 12.94 14.50 -8.53
C VAL A 63 14.16 14.45 -7.62
N GLY A 64 14.96 13.38 -7.67
CA GLY A 64 16.21 13.23 -6.92
C GLY A 64 16.01 13.03 -5.41
N LEU A 65 14.84 12.57 -4.95
CA LEU A 65 14.53 12.35 -3.54
C LEU A 65 15.01 10.98 -3.03
N GLY A 66 15.00 10.80 -1.71
CA GLY A 66 15.40 9.58 -1.03
C GLY A 66 14.28 8.54 -0.90
N LEU A 67 14.65 7.35 -0.40
CA LEU A 67 13.68 6.28 -0.12
C LEU A 67 12.72 6.68 1.02
N ALA A 68 13.16 7.50 1.96
CA ALA A 68 12.31 8.05 3.02
C ALA A 68 11.16 8.90 2.45
N ASP A 69 11.44 9.72 1.45
CA ASP A 69 10.43 10.55 0.79
C ASP A 69 9.44 9.69 -0.01
N ALA A 70 9.96 8.70 -0.75
CA ALA A 70 9.14 7.74 -1.48
C ALA A 70 8.20 6.96 -0.55
N ALA A 71 8.68 6.49 0.60
CA ALA A 71 7.86 5.78 1.57
C ALA A 71 6.66 6.60 2.05
N LEU A 72 6.83 7.91 2.31
CA LEU A 72 5.74 8.81 2.71
C LEU A 72 4.66 8.93 1.62
N VAL A 73 5.08 9.00 0.37
CA VAL A 73 4.17 9.12 -0.78
C VAL A 73 3.42 7.81 -1.04
N PHE A 74 4.10 6.66 -0.93
CA PHE A 74 3.49 5.33 -1.05
C PHE A 74 2.55 5.01 0.13
N GLU A 75 2.81 5.55 1.33
CA GLU A 75 1.87 5.47 2.46
C GLU A 75 0.52 6.12 2.07
N GLU A 76 0.52 7.30 1.45
CA GLU A 76 -0.71 7.96 1.02
C GLU A 76 -1.43 7.18 -0.10
N ALA A 77 -0.69 6.57 -1.03
CA ALA A 77 -1.27 5.70 -2.06
C ALA A 77 -1.94 4.46 -1.44
N GLY A 78 -1.31 3.86 -0.43
CA GLY A 78 -1.87 2.74 0.34
C GLY A 78 -3.13 3.13 1.10
N ARG A 79 -3.14 4.31 1.71
CA ARG A 79 -4.27 4.92 2.41
C ARG A 79 -5.48 5.09 1.50
N ALA A 80 -5.26 5.51 0.25
CA ALA A 80 -6.30 5.73 -0.76
C ALA A 80 -6.70 4.47 -1.53
N LEU A 81 -6.08 3.31 -1.25
CA LEU A 81 -6.26 2.06 -2.02
C LEU A 81 -6.03 2.22 -3.53
N VAL A 82 -5.12 3.09 -3.94
CA VAL A 82 -4.87 3.37 -5.36
C VAL A 82 -4.69 2.06 -6.14
N PRO A 83 -5.48 1.81 -7.19
CA PRO A 83 -5.34 0.63 -8.05
C PRO A 83 -4.13 0.79 -8.98
N GLY A 84 -3.46 -0.31 -9.28
CA GLY A 84 -2.37 -0.36 -10.25
C GLY A 84 -1.06 -0.89 -9.67
N PRO A 85 -0.09 -1.23 -10.52
CA PRO A 85 1.22 -1.73 -10.15
C PRO A 85 2.19 -0.57 -9.82
N LEU A 86 1.87 0.22 -8.78
CA LEU A 86 2.59 1.45 -8.41
C LEU A 86 4.09 1.20 -8.19
N VAL A 87 4.42 0.20 -7.37
CA VAL A 87 5.82 -0.14 -7.03
C VAL A 87 6.59 -0.55 -8.29
N ALA A 88 6.02 -1.41 -9.13
CA ALA A 88 6.70 -1.88 -10.33
C ALA A 88 6.93 -0.74 -11.34
N THR A 89 5.97 0.16 -11.51
CA THR A 89 6.11 1.33 -12.40
C THR A 89 7.15 2.31 -11.85
N HIS A 90 7.16 2.57 -10.54
CA HIS A 90 8.18 3.41 -9.89
C HIS A 90 9.60 2.85 -10.12
N LEU A 91 9.81 1.55 -9.89
CA LEU A 91 11.11 0.91 -10.11
C LEU A 91 11.55 0.91 -11.59
N ALA A 92 10.61 1.03 -12.50
CA ALA A 92 10.89 1.05 -13.94
C ALA A 92 11.11 2.46 -14.50
N ALA A 93 10.97 3.51 -13.70
CA ALA A 93 10.97 4.91 -14.14
C ALA A 93 12.20 5.31 -14.96
N GLY A 94 13.39 4.81 -14.59
CA GLY A 94 14.65 5.09 -15.32
C GLY A 94 14.93 4.15 -16.49
N THR A 95 14.14 3.08 -16.69
CA THR A 95 14.43 2.04 -17.69
C THR A 95 13.35 1.83 -18.73
N VAL A 96 12.10 2.20 -18.43
CA VAL A 96 10.96 2.07 -19.33
C VAL A 96 10.45 3.45 -19.71
N ARG A 97 10.45 3.71 -21.02
CA ARG A 97 9.98 5.00 -21.54
C ARG A 97 8.54 5.27 -21.13
N GLY A 98 8.28 6.47 -20.62
CA GLY A 98 6.95 6.92 -20.19
C GLY A 98 6.54 6.43 -18.80
N ALA A 99 7.32 5.55 -18.14
CA ALA A 99 7.00 5.09 -16.77
C ALA A 99 7.09 6.24 -15.77
N ALA A 100 8.16 7.05 -15.79
CA ALA A 100 8.34 8.21 -14.93
C ALA A 100 7.20 9.24 -15.06
N ALA A 101 6.72 9.48 -16.28
CA ALA A 101 5.65 10.43 -16.58
C ALA A 101 4.23 9.83 -16.41
N GLY A 102 4.09 8.59 -15.95
CA GLY A 102 2.78 7.93 -15.85
C GLY A 102 2.08 7.69 -17.20
N GLU A 103 2.83 7.70 -18.28
CA GLU A 103 2.32 7.38 -19.62
C GLU A 103 2.24 5.88 -19.89
N SER A 104 3.16 5.14 -19.26
CA SER A 104 3.24 3.69 -19.33
C SER A 104 2.99 3.06 -17.96
N VAL A 105 2.16 2.03 -17.94
CA VAL A 105 1.94 1.16 -16.78
C VAL A 105 2.90 -0.02 -16.88
N VAL A 106 3.71 -0.23 -15.88
CA VAL A 106 4.68 -1.33 -15.84
C VAL A 106 4.31 -2.30 -14.72
N THR A 107 4.20 -3.58 -15.05
CA THR A 107 4.16 -4.65 -14.04
C THR A 107 5.43 -5.49 -14.07
N ARG A 108 5.64 -6.25 -13.00
CA ARG A 108 6.83 -7.09 -12.84
C ARG A 108 6.47 -8.45 -12.26
N VAL A 109 7.14 -9.47 -12.77
CA VAL A 109 7.13 -10.81 -12.18
C VAL A 109 8.12 -10.82 -11.03
N ASP A 110 7.61 -10.65 -9.80
CA ASP A 110 8.41 -10.65 -8.57
C ASP A 110 8.33 -11.96 -7.79
N GLY A 111 7.54 -12.91 -8.28
CA GLY A 111 7.29 -14.20 -7.64
C GLY A 111 6.07 -14.92 -8.20
N PRO A 112 5.45 -15.81 -7.43
CA PRO A 112 4.37 -16.69 -7.93
C PRO A 112 3.06 -15.96 -8.22
N LEU A 113 2.91 -14.70 -7.79
CA LEU A 113 1.72 -13.87 -8.07
C LEU A 113 2.14 -12.61 -8.82
N VAL A 114 1.54 -12.39 -9.98
CA VAL A 114 1.74 -11.17 -10.79
C VAL A 114 0.44 -10.40 -10.82
N THR A 115 0.52 -9.12 -10.48
CA THR A 115 -0.63 -8.22 -10.50
C THR A 115 -0.68 -7.44 -11.81
N TRP A 116 -1.88 -7.11 -12.27
CA TRP A 116 -2.11 -6.17 -13.37
C TRP A 116 -1.51 -6.56 -14.72
N LEU A 117 -1.31 -7.85 -14.96
CA LEU A 117 -0.65 -8.34 -16.18
C LEU A 117 -1.38 -7.90 -17.46
N ASP A 118 -2.71 -7.97 -17.47
CA ASP A 118 -3.52 -7.63 -18.65
C ASP A 118 -3.68 -6.11 -18.88
N GLU A 119 -3.37 -5.29 -17.85
CA GLU A 119 -3.52 -3.84 -17.89
C GLU A 119 -2.18 -3.10 -18.12
N ALA A 120 -1.06 -3.82 -18.04
CA ALA A 120 0.27 -3.27 -18.17
C ALA A 120 0.67 -3.07 -19.65
N ASP A 121 1.28 -1.92 -19.94
CA ASP A 121 1.89 -1.66 -21.26
C ASP A 121 3.23 -2.38 -21.38
N HIS A 122 3.93 -2.57 -20.27
CA HIS A 122 5.22 -3.27 -20.19
C HIS A 122 5.26 -4.27 -19.06
N VAL A 123 5.83 -5.43 -19.32
CA VAL A 123 6.01 -6.50 -18.35
C VAL A 123 7.49 -6.80 -18.18
N GLN A 124 8.00 -6.70 -16.96
CA GLN A 124 9.35 -7.10 -16.61
C GLN A 124 9.35 -8.53 -16.06
N GLY A 125 9.97 -9.45 -16.75
CA GLY A 125 10.08 -10.87 -16.41
C GLY A 125 9.36 -11.81 -17.38
N ASP A 126 9.41 -13.12 -17.08
CA ASP A 126 8.83 -14.16 -17.92
C ASP A 126 7.40 -14.49 -17.51
N THR A 127 6.47 -14.35 -18.43
CA THR A 127 5.03 -14.59 -18.21
C THR A 127 4.47 -15.73 -19.04
N ARG A 128 5.31 -16.54 -19.70
CA ARG A 128 4.87 -17.63 -20.60
C ARG A 128 4.00 -18.69 -19.90
N ASP A 129 4.17 -18.86 -18.60
CA ASP A 129 3.41 -19.78 -17.77
C ASP A 129 2.35 -19.08 -16.91
N ALA A 130 2.13 -17.79 -17.13
CA ALA A 130 1.16 -17.02 -16.36
C ALA A 130 -0.27 -17.46 -16.67
N VAL A 131 -1.03 -17.78 -15.64
CA VAL A 131 -2.44 -18.12 -15.75
C VAL A 131 -3.28 -17.22 -14.86
N PRO A 132 -4.41 -16.68 -15.35
CA PRO A 132 -5.26 -15.83 -14.54
C PRO A 132 -5.82 -16.61 -13.35
N VAL A 133 -5.90 -15.96 -12.19
CA VAL A 133 -6.49 -16.52 -10.98
C VAL A 133 -7.46 -15.52 -10.36
N ARG A 134 -8.51 -16.05 -9.74
CA ARG A 134 -9.47 -15.19 -9.04
C ARG A 134 -8.80 -14.53 -7.85
N SER A 135 -8.73 -13.21 -7.88
CA SER A 135 -8.24 -12.42 -6.75
C SER A 135 -9.29 -12.33 -5.64
N VAL A 136 -8.84 -12.37 -4.39
CA VAL A 136 -9.66 -12.03 -3.23
C VAL A 136 -9.92 -10.53 -3.15
N ASP A 137 -8.98 -9.72 -3.66
CA ASP A 137 -9.14 -8.27 -3.80
C ASP A 137 -9.74 -7.95 -5.17
N PRO A 138 -11.00 -7.44 -5.23
CA PRO A 138 -11.65 -7.11 -6.49
C PRO A 138 -10.97 -5.96 -7.24
N LEU A 139 -10.10 -5.21 -6.56
CA LEU A 139 -9.36 -4.08 -7.12
C LEU A 139 -7.95 -4.46 -7.58
N THR A 140 -7.58 -5.75 -7.60
CA THR A 140 -6.25 -6.20 -8.02
C THR A 140 -6.35 -7.49 -8.84
N PRO A 141 -6.34 -7.40 -10.17
CA PRO A 141 -6.26 -8.58 -11.04
C PRO A 141 -4.97 -9.35 -10.78
N LEU A 142 -5.06 -10.69 -10.77
CA LEU A 142 -3.95 -11.57 -10.45
C LEU A 142 -3.73 -12.64 -11.51
N HIS A 143 -2.46 -12.93 -11.77
CA HIS A 143 -1.99 -14.12 -12.47
C HIS A 143 -1.06 -14.92 -11.57
N ARG A 144 -1.04 -16.23 -11.75
CA ARG A 144 -0.10 -17.13 -11.08
C ARG A 144 0.95 -17.60 -12.06
N THR A 145 2.21 -17.59 -11.64
CA THR A 145 3.37 -18.11 -12.37
C THR A 145 4.12 -19.13 -11.53
N ARG A 146 5.15 -19.76 -12.11
CA ARG A 146 6.13 -20.59 -11.40
C ARG A 146 7.40 -19.84 -11.02
N ALA A 147 7.42 -18.54 -11.24
CA ALA A 147 8.57 -17.71 -10.95
C ALA A 147 8.95 -17.76 -9.47
N THR A 148 10.24 -17.82 -9.22
CA THR A 148 10.80 -17.64 -7.88
C THR A 148 10.91 -16.15 -7.59
N ARG A 149 10.70 -15.78 -6.31
CA ARG A 149 10.75 -14.38 -5.91
C ARG A 149 12.18 -13.84 -5.92
N THR A 150 12.36 -12.68 -6.53
CA THR A 150 13.59 -11.92 -6.49
C THR A 150 13.52 -10.91 -5.36
N GLN A 151 14.57 -10.85 -4.52
CA GLN A 151 14.64 -9.85 -3.46
C GLN A 151 14.95 -8.48 -4.03
N VAL A 152 14.05 -7.53 -3.83
CA VAL A 152 14.19 -6.11 -4.20
C VAL A 152 13.83 -5.29 -2.95
N PRO A 153 14.82 -4.96 -2.08
CA PRO A 153 14.54 -4.31 -0.79
C PRO A 153 13.70 -3.04 -0.91
N GLU A 154 13.97 -2.20 -1.89
CA GLU A 154 13.19 -1.00 -2.16
C GLU A 154 11.70 -1.33 -2.40
N ALA A 155 11.41 -2.32 -3.23
CA ALA A 155 10.03 -2.74 -3.50
C ALA A 155 9.34 -3.27 -2.24
N VAL A 156 10.06 -4.02 -1.41
CA VAL A 156 9.56 -4.53 -0.13
C VAL A 156 9.17 -3.39 0.79
N LEU A 157 10.03 -2.36 0.90
CA LEU A 157 9.76 -1.20 1.74
C LEU A 157 8.58 -0.37 1.22
N LEU A 158 8.51 -0.10 -0.09
CA LEU A 158 7.39 0.64 -0.67
C LEU A 158 6.05 -0.10 -0.51
N ALA A 159 6.05 -1.43 -0.64
CA ALA A 159 4.87 -2.25 -0.33
C ALA A 159 4.51 -2.21 1.16
N ALA A 160 5.51 -2.16 2.07
CA ALA A 160 5.29 -1.96 3.51
C ALA A 160 4.68 -0.57 3.78
N ALA A 161 5.13 0.47 3.09
CA ALA A 161 4.56 1.82 3.20
C ALA A 161 3.09 1.85 2.75
N GLU A 162 2.74 1.18 1.64
CA GLU A 162 1.33 1.04 1.23
C GLU A 162 0.48 0.29 2.27
N GLN A 163 1.02 -0.75 2.91
CA GLN A 163 0.33 -1.47 4.00
C GLN A 163 0.14 -0.58 5.23
N LEU A 164 1.17 0.20 5.61
CA LEU A 164 1.08 1.19 6.68
C LEU A 164 -0.03 2.21 6.41
N GLY A 165 -0.11 2.75 5.20
CA GLY A 165 -1.17 3.67 4.79
C GLY A 165 -2.57 3.08 4.96
N SER A 166 -2.75 1.81 4.56
CA SER A 166 -4.00 1.08 4.75
C SER A 166 -4.33 0.87 6.25
N ALA A 167 -3.34 0.52 7.09
CA ALA A 167 -3.50 0.37 8.53
C ALA A 167 -3.91 1.70 9.20
N ALA A 168 -3.25 2.79 8.84
CA ALA A 168 -3.59 4.13 9.34
C ALA A 168 -5.02 4.52 8.98
N ARG A 169 -5.42 4.28 7.73
CA ARG A 169 -6.77 4.60 7.26
C ARG A 169 -7.85 3.79 7.97
N THR A 170 -7.66 2.50 8.14
CA THR A 170 -8.63 1.65 8.84
C THR A 170 -8.74 2.01 10.32
N THR A 171 -7.65 2.43 10.97
CA THR A 171 -7.66 2.95 12.34
C THR A 171 -8.52 4.22 12.44
N GLU A 172 -8.34 5.17 11.54
CA GLU A 172 -9.16 6.39 11.49
C GLU A 172 -10.64 6.10 11.24
N LEU A 173 -10.93 5.21 10.28
CA LEU A 173 -12.31 4.80 9.98
C LEU A 173 -12.98 4.15 11.19
N ALA A 174 -12.29 3.27 11.91
CA ALA A 174 -12.80 2.64 13.12
C ALA A 174 -13.10 3.67 14.23
N VAL A 175 -12.16 4.59 14.48
CA VAL A 175 -12.32 5.64 15.48
C VAL A 175 -13.47 6.58 15.12
N GLN A 176 -13.57 7.00 13.85
CA GLN A 176 -14.66 7.87 13.42
C GLN A 176 -16.02 7.18 13.55
N HIS A 177 -16.12 5.92 13.08
CA HIS A 177 -17.34 5.14 13.22
C HIS A 177 -17.73 4.93 14.70
N ALA A 178 -16.75 4.67 15.57
CA ALA A 178 -16.99 4.51 17.01
C ALA A 178 -17.52 5.78 17.68
N LYS A 179 -17.17 6.97 17.17
CA LYS A 179 -17.68 8.25 17.65
C LYS A 179 -19.10 8.53 17.14
N ASP A 180 -19.41 8.18 15.90
CA ASP A 180 -20.65 8.57 15.22
C ASP A 180 -21.78 7.56 15.45
N ARG A 181 -21.47 6.26 15.53
CA ARG A 181 -22.45 5.19 15.68
C ARG A 181 -22.97 5.13 17.09
N GLN A 182 -24.30 5.25 17.24
CA GLN A 182 -24.96 5.14 18.55
C GLN A 182 -25.65 3.79 18.69
N GLN A 183 -25.48 3.16 19.87
CA GLN A 183 -26.20 1.98 20.34
C GLN A 183 -26.36 2.06 21.86
N PHE A 184 -27.43 1.51 22.39
CA PHE A 184 -27.71 1.51 23.82
C PHE A 184 -27.70 2.92 24.45
N GLY A 185 -28.16 3.92 23.69
CA GLY A 185 -28.28 5.30 24.14
C GLY A 185 -26.99 6.13 24.15
N GLN A 186 -25.89 5.62 23.59
CA GLN A 186 -24.60 6.32 23.55
C GLN A 186 -23.75 5.90 22.35
N PRO A 187 -22.71 6.68 21.99
CA PRO A 187 -21.74 6.27 20.98
C PRO A 187 -21.09 4.94 21.33
N ILE A 188 -20.89 4.06 20.34
CA ILE A 188 -20.29 2.75 20.62
C ILE A 188 -18.86 2.86 21.13
N GLY A 189 -18.14 3.95 20.83
CA GLY A 189 -16.84 4.28 21.40
C GLY A 189 -16.84 4.55 22.92
N ALA A 190 -18.00 4.66 23.57
CA ALA A 190 -18.08 4.71 25.02
C ALA A 190 -17.80 3.35 25.67
N PHE A 191 -18.02 2.23 24.96
CA PHE A 191 -17.79 0.88 25.47
C PHE A 191 -16.31 0.50 25.48
N GLN A 192 -15.84 -0.09 26.57
CA GLN A 192 -14.42 -0.42 26.76
C GLN A 192 -13.87 -1.36 25.67
N ALA A 193 -14.64 -2.36 25.26
CA ALA A 193 -14.21 -3.30 24.22
C ALA A 193 -13.90 -2.61 22.91
N VAL A 194 -14.72 -1.61 22.49
CA VAL A 194 -14.49 -0.82 21.26
C VAL A 194 -13.27 0.10 21.43
N LYS A 195 -13.11 0.72 22.61
CA LYS A 195 -11.92 1.54 22.91
C LYS A 195 -10.63 0.73 22.81
N HIS A 196 -10.62 -0.49 23.37
CA HIS A 196 -9.45 -1.36 23.33
C HIS A 196 -9.11 -1.77 21.91
N LEU A 197 -10.09 -2.14 21.07
CA LEU A 197 -9.85 -2.44 19.66
C LEU A 197 -9.21 -1.25 18.94
N CYS A 198 -9.76 -0.05 19.09
CA CYS A 198 -9.19 1.15 18.45
C CYS A 198 -7.78 1.47 18.99
N ALA A 199 -7.52 1.27 20.27
CA ALA A 199 -6.21 1.48 20.88
C ALA A 199 -5.18 0.47 20.35
N ASP A 200 -5.54 -0.80 20.26
CA ASP A 200 -4.67 -1.85 19.71
C ASP A 200 -4.36 -1.62 18.21
N MET A 201 -5.34 -1.14 17.44
CA MET A 201 -5.14 -0.73 16.06
C MET A 201 -4.11 0.39 15.97
N LEU A 202 -4.24 1.43 16.81
CA LEU A 202 -3.31 2.56 16.85
C LEU A 202 -1.90 2.09 17.21
N VAL A 203 -1.74 1.26 18.24
CA VAL A 203 -0.44 0.75 18.67
C VAL A 203 0.25 0.00 17.53
N ARG A 204 -0.44 -0.93 16.86
CA ARG A 204 0.13 -1.66 15.73
C ARG A 204 0.50 -0.74 14.57
N THR A 205 -0.33 0.26 14.28
CA THR A 205 -0.04 1.24 13.21
C THR A 205 1.19 2.07 13.53
N GLU A 206 1.34 2.57 14.77
CA GLU A 206 2.48 3.39 15.15
C GLU A 206 3.79 2.60 15.28
N VAL A 207 3.73 1.34 15.73
CA VAL A 207 4.90 0.44 15.70
C VAL A 207 5.35 0.17 14.27
N ALA A 208 4.41 -0.13 13.35
CA ALA A 208 4.71 -0.32 11.94
C ALA A 208 5.27 0.96 11.31
N ARG A 209 4.72 2.14 11.65
CA ARG A 209 5.20 3.45 11.17
C ARG A 209 6.65 3.69 11.57
N ALA A 210 6.98 3.48 12.83
CA ALA A 210 8.34 3.64 13.33
C ALA A 210 9.32 2.73 12.59
N ALA A 211 8.94 1.46 12.36
CA ALA A 211 9.78 0.50 11.64
C ALA A 211 9.94 0.87 10.15
N VAL A 212 8.86 1.23 9.45
CA VAL A 212 8.90 1.63 8.03
C VAL A 212 9.76 2.88 7.85
N TYR A 213 9.60 3.89 8.69
CA TYR A 213 10.36 5.13 8.57
C TYR A 213 11.85 4.95 8.92
N ALA A 214 12.14 4.12 9.94
CA ALA A 214 13.54 3.79 10.25
C ALA A 214 14.19 3.04 9.08
N ALA A 215 13.55 1.99 8.57
CA ALA A 215 14.05 1.22 7.45
C ALA A 215 14.19 2.04 6.15
N ALA A 216 13.34 3.08 5.96
CA ALA A 216 13.44 3.98 4.83
C ALA A 216 14.66 4.90 4.90
N VAL A 217 15.14 5.22 6.11
CA VAL A 217 16.33 6.07 6.34
C VAL A 217 17.61 5.24 6.29
N THR A 218 17.59 4.03 6.86
CA THR A 218 18.78 3.17 6.95
C THR A 218 19.02 2.38 5.66
N GLU A 219 17.97 2.09 4.91
CA GLU A 219 17.95 1.21 3.73
C GLU A 219 18.52 -0.20 4.04
N ASP A 220 18.56 -0.59 5.33
CA ASP A 220 19.07 -1.89 5.75
C ASP A 220 18.07 -3.01 5.40
N PRO A 221 18.51 -4.08 4.69
CA PRO A 221 17.61 -5.16 4.28
C PRO A 221 16.94 -5.93 5.43
N LEU A 222 17.57 -6.02 6.60
CA LEU A 222 17.00 -6.69 7.78
C LEU A 222 15.90 -5.82 8.38
N GLU A 223 16.16 -4.52 8.51
CA GLU A 223 15.15 -3.57 8.99
C GLU A 223 13.96 -3.50 8.03
N ILE A 224 14.20 -3.50 6.71
CA ILE A 224 13.15 -3.56 5.68
C ILE A 224 12.29 -4.83 5.83
N ALA A 225 12.92 -6.00 6.05
CA ALA A 225 12.18 -7.23 6.26
C ALA A 225 11.32 -7.18 7.54
N GLY A 226 11.84 -6.62 8.63
CA GLY A 226 11.09 -6.39 9.87
C GLY A 226 9.94 -5.40 9.68
N ALA A 227 10.17 -4.29 8.99
CA ALA A 227 9.17 -3.29 8.67
C ALA A 227 8.00 -3.88 7.85
N LYS A 228 8.31 -4.75 6.86
CA LYS A 228 7.28 -5.44 6.06
C LYS A 228 6.40 -6.33 6.92
N LEU A 229 6.97 -7.13 7.83
CA LEU A 229 6.20 -7.97 8.76
C LEU A 229 5.24 -7.15 9.62
N LEU A 230 5.74 -6.08 10.22
CA LEU A 230 4.94 -5.22 11.11
C LEU A 230 3.85 -4.47 10.34
N ALA A 231 4.13 -3.98 9.14
CA ALA A 231 3.17 -3.28 8.30
C ALA A 231 2.07 -4.24 7.78
N ASP A 232 2.42 -5.45 7.37
CA ASP A 232 1.45 -6.47 6.95
C ASP A 232 0.52 -6.88 8.12
N GLU A 233 1.08 -7.09 9.31
CA GLU A 233 0.31 -7.39 10.51
C GLU A 233 -0.63 -6.24 10.87
N ALA A 234 -0.14 -5.00 10.87
CA ALA A 234 -0.94 -3.81 11.17
C ALA A 234 -2.09 -3.65 10.17
N ALA A 235 -1.84 -3.82 8.86
CA ALA A 235 -2.87 -3.70 7.83
C ALA A 235 -3.93 -4.80 7.93
N VAL A 236 -3.52 -6.06 8.05
CA VAL A 236 -4.45 -7.20 8.08
C VAL A 236 -5.26 -7.23 9.38
N ARG A 237 -4.61 -7.09 10.54
CA ARG A 237 -5.32 -7.10 11.82
C ARG A 237 -6.12 -5.82 12.02
N GLY A 238 -5.56 -4.65 11.65
CA GLY A 238 -6.26 -3.38 11.73
C GLY A 238 -7.55 -3.37 10.90
N ALA A 239 -7.51 -3.87 9.67
CA ALA A 239 -8.72 -3.97 8.85
C ALA A 239 -9.75 -4.96 9.41
N ARG A 240 -9.33 -6.08 10.02
CA ARG A 240 -10.24 -7.01 10.72
C ARG A 240 -10.91 -6.37 11.94
N ASP A 241 -10.13 -5.67 12.76
CA ASP A 241 -10.64 -4.97 13.94
C ASP A 241 -11.60 -3.83 13.53
N CYS A 242 -11.27 -3.11 12.44
CA CYS A 242 -12.17 -2.11 11.86
C CYS A 242 -13.50 -2.73 11.42
N LEU A 243 -13.48 -3.86 10.73
CA LEU A 243 -14.70 -4.61 10.38
C LEU A 243 -15.51 -4.98 11.62
N GLN A 244 -14.84 -5.41 12.69
CA GLN A 244 -15.51 -5.73 13.96
C GLN A 244 -16.16 -4.50 14.59
N VAL A 245 -15.50 -3.32 14.56
CA VAL A 245 -16.06 -2.05 15.04
C VAL A 245 -17.28 -1.63 14.22
N TYR A 246 -17.27 -1.85 12.89
CA TYR A 246 -18.40 -1.59 12.01
C TYR A 246 -19.56 -2.58 12.21
N GLY A 247 -19.30 -3.74 12.82
CA GLY A 247 -20.30 -4.80 13.04
C GLY A 247 -20.87 -5.33 11.74
N GLY A 248 -22.17 -5.61 11.69
CA GLY A 248 -22.81 -6.15 10.48
C GLY A 248 -22.63 -5.30 9.22
N MET A 249 -22.56 -3.98 9.37
CA MET A 249 -22.34 -3.06 8.24
C MET A 249 -20.97 -3.26 7.57
N GLY A 250 -19.93 -3.60 8.34
CA GLY A 250 -18.58 -3.83 7.81
C GLY A 250 -18.51 -4.98 6.80
N PHE A 251 -19.44 -5.93 6.86
CA PHE A 251 -19.52 -7.07 5.94
C PHE A 251 -20.39 -6.80 4.71
N THR A 252 -21.00 -5.63 4.61
CA THR A 252 -21.80 -5.23 3.45
C THR A 252 -20.96 -4.48 2.43
N TRP A 253 -21.44 -4.44 1.18
CA TRP A 253 -20.84 -3.62 0.13
C TRP A 253 -21.04 -2.12 0.33
N GLU A 254 -21.79 -1.70 1.34
CA GLU A 254 -21.96 -0.29 1.70
C GLU A 254 -20.74 0.32 2.39
N ALA A 255 -19.96 -0.54 3.09
CA ALA A 255 -18.71 -0.14 3.73
C ALA A 255 -17.49 -0.49 2.87
N ASP A 256 -16.47 0.39 2.84
CA ASP A 256 -15.25 0.16 2.04
C ASP A 256 -14.16 -0.58 2.84
N VAL A 257 -14.38 -0.80 4.13
CA VAL A 257 -13.39 -1.38 5.05
C VAL A 257 -12.93 -2.76 4.59
N HIS A 258 -13.84 -3.59 4.05
CA HIS A 258 -13.49 -4.91 3.54
C HIS A 258 -12.52 -4.87 2.34
N LEU A 259 -12.46 -3.75 1.59
CA LEU A 259 -11.50 -3.56 0.49
C LEU A 259 -10.08 -3.42 1.03
N HIS A 260 -9.90 -2.71 2.15
CA HIS A 260 -8.62 -2.64 2.84
C HIS A 260 -8.12 -4.01 3.28
N LEU A 261 -8.98 -4.85 3.89
CA LEU A 261 -8.61 -6.20 4.30
C LEU A 261 -8.20 -7.08 3.11
N LYS A 262 -8.99 -7.05 2.04
CA LYS A 262 -8.73 -7.85 0.83
C LYS A 262 -7.43 -7.43 0.14
N ARG A 263 -7.19 -6.11 0.04
CA ARG A 263 -5.94 -5.57 -0.49
C ARG A 263 -4.76 -5.94 0.39
N ALA A 264 -4.92 -5.86 1.72
CA ALA A 264 -3.85 -6.20 2.66
C ALA A 264 -3.42 -7.68 2.51
N TRP A 265 -4.35 -8.61 2.30
CA TRP A 265 -4.01 -10.02 2.05
C TRP A 265 -3.19 -10.22 0.76
N VAL A 266 -3.55 -9.53 -0.32
CA VAL A 266 -2.80 -9.62 -1.58
C VAL A 266 -1.41 -9.00 -1.43
N ARG A 267 -1.31 -7.80 -0.82
CA ARG A 267 -0.02 -7.12 -0.61
C ARG A 267 0.92 -7.86 0.33
N ALA A 268 0.39 -8.60 1.32
CA ALA A 268 1.20 -9.43 2.21
C ALA A 268 1.97 -10.54 1.46
N GLU A 269 1.48 -10.92 0.28
CA GLU A 269 2.14 -11.91 -0.59
C GLU A 269 2.98 -11.27 -1.72
N GLN A 270 2.99 -9.95 -1.86
CA GLN A 270 3.77 -9.24 -2.87
C GLN A 270 5.17 -8.90 -2.35
N TRP A 271 6.18 -8.94 -3.22
CA TRP A 271 7.58 -8.58 -3.03
C TRP A 271 8.31 -9.40 -1.95
N GLN A 272 7.71 -9.63 -0.81
CA GLN A 272 8.22 -10.49 0.26
C GLN A 272 7.06 -10.97 1.12
N SER A 273 6.94 -12.30 1.30
CA SER A 273 5.97 -12.88 2.23
C SER A 273 6.50 -12.88 3.67
N ALA A 274 5.58 -13.00 4.64
CA ALA A 274 5.95 -13.10 6.07
C ALA A 274 6.95 -14.24 6.33
N ARG A 275 6.80 -15.40 5.66
CA ARG A 275 7.72 -16.51 5.77
C ARG A 275 9.14 -16.12 5.36
N GLN A 276 9.29 -15.46 4.20
CA GLN A 276 10.61 -15.04 3.71
C GLN A 276 11.24 -13.98 4.62
N ALA A 277 10.45 -13.01 5.08
CA ALA A 277 10.93 -12.01 6.03
C ALA A 277 11.43 -12.67 7.33
N THR A 278 10.68 -13.62 7.88
CA THR A 278 11.08 -14.36 9.09
C THR A 278 12.35 -15.18 8.86
N GLU A 279 12.50 -15.84 7.70
CA GLU A 279 13.73 -16.59 7.35
C GLU A 279 14.94 -15.66 7.22
N ILE A 280 14.78 -14.45 6.67
CA ILE A 280 15.86 -13.45 6.57
C ILE A 280 16.30 -13.02 7.97
N LEU A 281 15.36 -12.65 8.83
CA LEU A 281 15.63 -12.21 10.19
C LEU A 281 16.27 -13.32 11.03
N ALA A 282 15.76 -14.55 10.93
CA ALA A 282 16.30 -15.69 11.69
C ALA A 282 17.75 -16.05 11.31
N ARG A 283 18.15 -15.78 10.07
CA ARG A 283 19.54 -16.02 9.63
C ARG A 283 20.52 -14.96 10.14
N ALA A 284 20.04 -13.82 10.59
CA ALA A 284 20.86 -12.75 11.12
C ALA A 284 21.05 -12.82 12.65
N LEU A 285 20.34 -13.74 13.34
CA LEU A 285 20.49 -14.06 14.76
C LEU A 285 21.60 -15.09 14.97
#